data_a386baa6652a0eddd90bdd1f7c98f2f3
#
_entry.id   a386baa6652a0eddd90bdd1f7c98f2f3
#
_cell.length_a   1.000
_cell.length_b   1.000
_cell.length_c   1.000
_cell.angle_alpha   90.00
_cell.angle_beta   90.00
_cell.angle_gamma   90.00
#
_symmetry.space_group_name_H-M   'P 1'
#
loop_
_entity.id
_entity.type
_entity.pdbx_description
1 polymer ?
#
loop_
_entity_poly.entity_id
_entity_poly.type
_entity_poly.pdbx_seq_one_letter_code
_entity_poly.pdbx_strand_id
1 'polypeptide(L)'
;VRSVQVVLLFLAILAFNPLRERMQGLVDNFFDRDRSRYRLAVREISEAMVSMLSLNEIGDRILVALTDTMGVSRAMVLLFDESDRVLRATAWRGDWDQEDIEAEIPSDHPIWKHLWMRREELARSDFDDDPDSEKRESCWDIYDTLEVELLVPILFGVDLLGVIAVGRKLSGERLATDDRELLRTLANQSSIAIEN
;
A
#
# COMPACT_ATOMS: atom_id res chain seq x y z
N VAL A 1 10.01 -81.35 5.70
CA VAL A 1 9.99 -80.26 6.69
C VAL A 1 10.74 -79.00 6.13
N ARG A 2 11.96 -79.12 5.61
CA ARG A 2 12.78 -78.00 5.09
C ARG A 2 12.13 -77.28 3.87
N SER A 3 11.51 -78.06 2.95
CA SER A 3 10.87 -77.49 1.75
C SER A 3 9.63 -76.63 2.05
N VAL A 4 8.86 -76.98 3.06
CA VAL A 4 7.69 -76.21 3.49
C VAL A 4 8.07 -74.87 4.16
N GLN A 5 9.16 -74.85 4.89
CA GLN A 5 9.68 -73.66 5.51
C GLN A 5 10.18 -72.64 4.45
N VAL A 6 10.83 -73.10 3.40
CA VAL A 6 11.32 -72.26 2.30
C VAL A 6 10.14 -71.65 1.52
N VAL A 7 9.09 -72.43 1.25
CA VAL A 7 7.88 -71.97 0.58
C VAL A 7 7.13 -70.91 1.40
N LEU A 8 7.02 -71.12 2.70
CA LEU A 8 6.39 -70.17 3.63
C LEU A 8 7.17 -68.86 3.70
N LEU A 9 8.51 -68.93 3.71
CA LEU A 9 9.35 -67.72 3.70
C LEU A 9 9.21 -66.95 2.42
N PHE A 10 9.12 -67.63 1.28
CA PHE A 10 8.93 -67.01 -0.03
C PHE A 10 7.54 -66.32 -0.16
N LEU A 11 6.48 -66.97 0.36
CA LEU A 11 5.13 -66.40 0.41
C LEU A 11 5.07 -65.19 1.34
N ALA A 12 5.77 -65.21 2.48
CA ALA A 12 5.84 -64.07 3.39
C ALA A 12 6.51 -62.85 2.75
N ILE A 13 7.62 -63.06 2.00
CA ILE A 13 8.33 -61.99 1.29
C ILE A 13 7.44 -61.44 0.17
N LEU A 14 6.74 -62.31 -0.58
CA LEU A 14 5.85 -61.88 -1.67
C LEU A 14 4.63 -61.13 -1.16
N ALA A 15 4.10 -61.43 0.03
CA ALA A 15 2.99 -60.72 0.64
C ALA A 15 3.43 -59.38 1.29
N PHE A 16 4.68 -59.31 1.73
CA PHE A 16 5.21 -58.12 2.41
C PHE A 16 5.44 -56.94 1.46
N ASN A 17 5.86 -57.22 0.22
CA ASN A 17 6.10 -56.17 -0.79
C ASN A 17 4.85 -55.33 -1.10
N PRO A 18 3.69 -55.89 -1.47
CA PRO A 18 2.50 -55.09 -1.77
C PRO A 18 1.93 -54.36 -0.55
N LEU A 19 2.15 -54.93 0.66
CA LEU A 19 1.73 -54.29 1.89
C LEU A 19 2.58 -53.05 2.21
N ARG A 20 3.89 -53.13 1.98
CA ARG A 20 4.83 -52.03 2.14
C ARG A 20 4.52 -50.88 1.17
N GLU A 21 4.24 -51.18 -0.09
CA GLU A 21 3.91 -50.15 -1.11
C GLU A 21 2.59 -49.43 -0.79
N ARG A 22 1.57 -50.18 -0.30
CA ARG A 22 0.31 -49.57 0.15
C ARG A 22 0.45 -48.68 1.37
N MET A 23 1.27 -49.09 2.32
CA MET A 23 1.54 -48.29 3.52
C MET A 23 2.36 -47.03 3.18
N GLN A 24 3.35 -47.13 2.31
CA GLN A 24 4.11 -45.96 1.85
C GLN A 24 3.21 -44.93 1.11
N GLY A 25 2.33 -45.38 0.22
CA GLY A 25 1.40 -44.48 -0.48
C GLY A 25 0.38 -43.80 0.46
N LEU A 26 -0.02 -44.45 1.57
CA LEU A 26 -0.90 -43.82 2.57
C LEU A 26 -0.13 -42.77 3.41
N VAL A 27 1.10 -43.04 3.77
CA VAL A 27 1.95 -42.11 4.53
C VAL A 27 2.33 -40.92 3.70
N ASP A 28 2.73 -41.13 2.44
CA ASP A 28 3.11 -40.04 1.54
C ASP A 28 1.92 -39.11 1.22
N ASN A 29 0.72 -39.66 1.00
CA ASN A 29 -0.50 -38.85 0.79
C ASN A 29 -0.95 -38.05 2.03
N PHE A 30 -0.66 -38.52 3.23
CA PHE A 30 -1.01 -37.82 4.47
C PHE A 30 -0.02 -36.68 4.75
N PHE A 31 1.27 -36.87 4.47
CA PHE A 31 2.30 -35.85 4.69
C PHE A 31 2.32 -34.78 3.59
N ASP A 32 2.00 -35.11 2.33
CA ASP A 32 2.01 -34.13 1.23
C ASP A 32 0.82 -33.15 1.31
N ARG A 33 -0.32 -33.56 1.84
CA ARG A 33 -1.50 -32.70 1.96
C ARG A 33 -1.32 -31.57 2.98
N ASP A 34 -0.66 -31.85 4.10
CA ASP A 34 -0.40 -30.85 5.13
C ASP A 34 0.74 -29.90 4.73
N ARG A 35 1.76 -30.41 4.04
CA ARG A 35 2.87 -29.59 3.55
C ARG A 35 2.45 -28.60 2.47
N SER A 36 1.52 -28.99 1.62
CA SER A 36 0.99 -28.14 0.56
C SER A 36 0.18 -26.97 1.12
N ARG A 37 -0.69 -27.22 2.10
CA ARG A 37 -1.48 -26.19 2.78
C ARG A 37 -0.61 -25.24 3.59
N TYR A 38 0.39 -25.75 4.28
CA TYR A 38 1.33 -24.93 5.04
C TYR A 38 2.16 -24.03 4.12
N ARG A 39 2.63 -24.54 2.98
CA ARG A 39 3.35 -23.73 1.98
C ARG A 39 2.49 -22.64 1.37
N LEU A 40 1.23 -22.90 1.08
CA LEU A 40 0.29 -21.89 0.57
C LEU A 40 0.03 -20.83 1.62
N ALA A 41 -0.25 -21.19 2.86
CA ALA A 41 -0.46 -20.24 3.95
C ALA A 41 0.78 -19.39 4.23
N VAL A 42 2.00 -19.98 4.24
CA VAL A 42 3.25 -19.24 4.40
C VAL A 42 3.50 -18.31 3.22
N ARG A 43 3.15 -18.73 2.00
CA ARG A 43 3.27 -17.91 0.81
C ARG A 43 2.31 -16.72 0.84
N GLU A 44 1.04 -16.93 1.16
CA GLU A 44 0.03 -15.87 1.32
C GLU A 44 0.44 -14.85 2.41
N ILE A 45 0.91 -15.33 3.56
CA ILE A 45 1.42 -14.46 4.63
C ILE A 45 2.66 -13.70 4.17
N SER A 46 3.58 -14.36 3.45
CA SER A 46 4.80 -13.72 2.94
C SER A 46 4.49 -12.67 1.86
N GLU A 47 3.56 -12.95 0.95
CA GLU A 47 3.10 -12.00 -0.07
C GLU A 47 2.38 -10.80 0.57
N ALA A 48 1.55 -11.03 1.58
CA ALA A 48 0.91 -9.96 2.35
C ALA A 48 1.93 -9.11 3.15
N MET A 49 2.93 -9.74 3.78
CA MET A 49 4.01 -9.02 4.47
C MET A 49 4.88 -8.21 3.51
N VAL A 50 5.20 -8.75 2.34
CA VAL A 50 5.99 -8.04 1.31
C VAL A 50 5.21 -6.85 0.78
N SER A 51 3.89 -6.96 0.57
CA SER A 51 3.06 -5.84 0.12
C SER A 51 2.96 -4.74 1.19
N MET A 52 2.78 -5.08 2.46
CA MET A 52 2.78 -4.10 3.56
C MET A 52 4.13 -3.40 3.76
N LEU A 53 5.23 -4.15 3.69
CA LEU A 53 6.58 -3.58 3.76
C LEU A 53 6.86 -2.68 2.56
N SER A 54 6.37 -3.03 1.37
CA SER A 54 6.58 -2.23 0.17
C SER A 54 5.84 -0.90 0.18
N LEU A 55 4.62 -0.82 0.73
CA LEU A 55 3.85 0.42 0.83
C LEU A 55 4.54 1.44 1.75
N ASN A 56 4.98 1.01 2.93
CA ASN A 56 5.73 1.87 3.85
C ASN A 56 7.08 2.29 3.24
N GLU A 57 7.80 1.37 2.60
CA GLU A 57 9.09 1.66 1.96
C GLU A 57 8.93 2.63 0.78
N ILE A 58 7.85 2.52 0.01
CA ILE A 58 7.54 3.45 -1.08
C ILE A 58 7.18 4.82 -0.52
N GLY A 59 6.33 4.87 0.50
CA GLY A 59 6.01 6.11 1.21
C GLY A 59 7.25 6.81 1.73
N ASP A 60 8.13 6.09 2.42
CA ASP A 60 9.39 6.62 2.93
C ASP A 60 10.31 7.14 1.83
N ARG A 61 10.45 6.42 0.72
CA ARG A 61 11.28 6.88 -0.43
C ARG A 61 10.73 8.15 -1.07
N ILE A 62 9.42 8.26 -1.21
CA ILE A 62 8.77 9.47 -1.72
C ILE A 62 9.07 10.63 -0.78
N LEU A 63 8.84 10.45 0.52
CA LEU A 63 9.02 11.48 1.52
C LEU A 63 10.49 11.93 1.61
N VAL A 64 11.45 11.00 1.52
CA VAL A 64 12.89 11.32 1.44
C VAL A 64 13.18 12.16 0.19
N ALA A 65 12.65 11.78 -0.97
CA ALA A 65 12.86 12.56 -2.20
C ALA A 65 12.30 13.98 -2.07
N LEU A 66 11.14 14.14 -1.44
CA LEU A 66 10.50 15.44 -1.24
C LEU A 66 11.28 16.33 -0.25
N THR A 67 11.62 15.79 0.91
CA THR A 67 12.28 16.59 1.95
C THR A 67 13.76 16.82 1.67
N ASP A 68 14.50 15.79 1.27
CA ASP A 68 15.96 15.85 1.15
C ASP A 68 16.42 16.37 -0.22
N THR A 69 15.66 16.07 -1.30
CA THR A 69 16.04 16.48 -2.68
C THR A 69 15.34 17.76 -3.10
N MET A 70 14.03 17.88 -2.88
CA MET A 70 13.28 19.09 -3.22
C MET A 70 13.35 20.16 -2.13
N GLY A 71 13.76 19.81 -0.92
CA GLY A 71 13.91 20.74 0.20
C GLY A 71 12.58 21.29 0.71
N VAL A 72 11.50 20.46 0.72
CA VAL A 72 10.23 20.88 1.32
C VAL A 72 10.28 20.72 2.84
N SER A 73 9.57 21.58 3.57
CA SER A 73 9.57 21.60 5.04
C SER A 73 8.91 20.36 5.64
N ARG A 74 7.86 19.88 5.00
CA ARG A 74 7.09 18.70 5.42
C ARG A 74 6.41 18.04 4.23
N ALA A 75 6.18 16.76 4.32
CA ALA A 75 5.41 16.01 3.35
C ALA A 75 4.69 14.83 4.03
N MET A 76 3.53 14.47 3.51
CA MET A 76 2.70 13.39 4.04
C MET A 76 2.08 12.60 2.89
N VAL A 77 1.97 11.29 3.05
CA VAL A 77 1.19 10.42 2.18
C VAL A 77 -0.08 10.02 2.91
N LEU A 78 -1.22 10.38 2.34
CA LEU A 78 -2.53 9.96 2.81
C LEU A 78 -3.07 8.91 1.84
N LEU A 79 -3.50 7.76 2.34
CA LEU A 79 -4.14 6.72 1.55
C LEU A 79 -5.63 6.63 1.88
N PHE A 80 -6.40 6.20 0.89
CA PHE A 80 -7.84 6.02 1.04
C PHE A 80 -8.14 4.72 1.79
N ASP A 81 -8.85 4.84 2.88
CA ASP A 81 -9.43 3.72 3.61
C ASP A 81 -10.86 3.50 3.13
N GLU A 82 -11.09 2.41 2.40
CA GLU A 82 -12.40 2.07 1.85
C GLU A 82 -13.44 1.76 2.94
N SER A 83 -13.00 1.25 4.10
CA SER A 83 -13.88 0.85 5.20
C SER A 83 -14.54 2.04 5.85
N ASP A 84 -13.75 3.08 6.11
CA ASP A 84 -14.22 4.29 6.77
C ASP A 84 -14.51 5.43 5.78
N ARG A 85 -14.10 5.26 4.52
CA ARG A 85 -14.26 6.24 3.43
C ARG A 85 -13.58 7.57 3.71
N VAL A 86 -12.35 7.50 4.21
CA VAL A 86 -11.53 8.67 4.54
C VAL A 86 -10.12 8.52 3.96
N LEU A 87 -9.44 9.64 3.74
CA LEU A 87 -7.99 9.65 3.55
C LEU A 87 -7.33 9.74 4.91
N ARG A 88 -6.41 8.84 5.20
CA ARG A 88 -5.60 8.81 6.42
C ARG A 88 -4.12 8.91 6.11
N ALA A 89 -3.38 9.59 6.98
CA ALA A 89 -1.93 9.60 6.94
C ALA A 89 -1.37 8.20 7.17
N THR A 90 -0.53 7.73 6.24
CA THR A 90 0.16 6.44 6.33
C THR A 90 1.66 6.59 6.46
N ALA A 91 2.21 7.69 5.96
CA ALA A 91 3.62 8.04 6.10
C ALA A 91 3.77 9.57 6.09
N TRP A 92 4.71 10.09 6.86
CA TRP A 92 4.98 11.52 6.94
C TRP A 92 6.44 11.81 7.28
N ARG A 93 6.89 13.02 6.90
CA ARG A 93 8.23 13.51 7.20
C ARG A 93 8.20 15.04 7.37
N GLY A 94 8.96 15.54 8.31
CA GLY A 94 8.94 16.95 8.75
C GLY A 94 8.36 17.09 10.14
N ASP A 95 8.08 18.32 10.55
CA ASP A 95 7.54 18.63 11.86
C ASP A 95 6.00 18.63 11.76
N TRP A 96 5.38 17.64 12.42
CA TRP A 96 3.94 17.42 12.43
C TRP A 96 3.45 17.25 13.85
N ASP A 97 2.38 17.92 14.19
CA ASP A 97 1.67 17.69 15.44
C ASP A 97 0.84 16.40 15.36
N GLN A 98 0.53 15.83 16.53
CA GLN A 98 -0.27 14.59 16.58
C GLN A 98 -1.66 14.78 15.95
N GLU A 99 -2.26 15.95 16.12
CA GLU A 99 -3.58 16.30 15.56
C GLU A 99 -3.53 16.33 14.02
N ASP A 100 -2.43 16.81 13.42
CA ASP A 100 -2.24 16.84 11.98
C ASP A 100 -2.14 15.43 11.39
N ILE A 101 -1.43 14.53 12.09
CA ILE A 101 -1.24 13.13 11.68
C ILE A 101 -2.54 12.34 11.78
N GLU A 102 -3.35 12.64 12.80
CA GLU A 102 -4.65 12.00 13.02
C GLU A 102 -5.78 12.64 12.19
N ALA A 103 -5.50 13.71 11.45
CA ALA A 103 -6.48 14.36 10.60
C ALA A 103 -6.98 13.42 9.50
N GLU A 104 -8.30 13.33 9.36
CA GLU A 104 -8.96 12.52 8.34
C GLU A 104 -9.69 13.42 7.35
N ILE A 105 -9.58 13.12 6.05
CA ILE A 105 -10.33 13.82 5.02
C ILE A 105 -11.43 12.89 4.49
N PRO A 106 -12.72 13.13 4.85
CA PRO A 106 -13.82 12.29 4.39
C PRO A 106 -14.01 12.34 2.87
N SER A 107 -14.50 11.24 2.28
CA SER A 107 -14.74 11.16 0.83
C SER A 107 -15.85 12.06 0.31
N ASP A 108 -16.69 12.63 1.18
CA ASP A 108 -17.70 13.63 0.86
C ASP A 108 -17.19 15.08 0.99
N HIS A 109 -15.96 15.26 1.49
CA HIS A 109 -15.32 16.58 1.56
C HIS A 109 -15.14 17.19 0.17
N PRO A 110 -15.38 18.51 -0.03
CA PRO A 110 -15.24 19.15 -1.34
C PRO A 110 -13.90 18.93 -2.02
N ILE A 111 -12.80 18.89 -1.27
CA ILE A 111 -11.45 18.69 -1.80
C ILE A 111 -11.27 17.32 -2.48
N TRP A 112 -11.93 16.27 -1.94
CA TRP A 112 -11.95 14.95 -2.56
C TRP A 112 -12.49 15.01 -3.99
N LYS A 113 -13.64 15.68 -4.15
CA LYS A 113 -14.30 15.83 -5.45
C LYS A 113 -13.41 16.58 -6.44
N HIS A 114 -12.70 17.62 -5.98
CA HIS A 114 -11.77 18.36 -6.83
C HIS A 114 -10.60 17.51 -7.29
N LEU A 115 -9.94 16.78 -6.38
CA LEU A 115 -8.83 15.87 -6.69
C LEU A 115 -9.25 14.78 -7.68
N TRP A 116 -10.41 14.16 -7.43
CA TRP A 116 -10.96 13.10 -8.29
C TRP A 116 -11.38 13.60 -9.67
N MET A 117 -12.00 14.78 -9.76
CA MET A 117 -12.51 15.33 -11.03
C MET A 117 -11.42 15.98 -11.89
N ARG A 118 -10.55 16.80 -11.29
CA ARG A 118 -9.49 17.51 -12.03
C ARG A 118 -8.34 16.57 -12.38
N ARG A 119 -8.09 15.57 -11.57
CA ARG A 119 -7.00 14.59 -11.76
C ARG A 119 -5.62 15.22 -11.85
N GLU A 120 -5.47 16.39 -11.29
CA GLU A 120 -4.27 17.20 -11.27
C GLU A 120 -3.97 17.63 -9.83
N GLU A 121 -2.75 18.07 -9.60
CA GLU A 121 -2.41 18.66 -8.31
C GLU A 121 -3.24 19.93 -8.06
N LEU A 122 -3.58 20.13 -6.80
CA LEU A 122 -4.35 21.28 -6.34
C LEU A 122 -3.55 22.09 -5.33
N ALA A 123 -3.42 23.40 -5.59
CA ALA A 123 -2.87 24.36 -4.64
C ALA A 123 -4.01 25.07 -3.88
N ARG A 124 -3.69 25.63 -2.71
CA ARG A 124 -4.64 26.44 -1.93
C ARG A 124 -5.25 27.57 -2.77
N SER A 125 -4.44 28.22 -3.60
CA SER A 125 -4.87 29.31 -4.48
C SER A 125 -5.86 28.91 -5.57
N ASP A 126 -6.00 27.61 -5.88
CA ASP A 126 -6.94 27.15 -6.90
C ASP A 126 -8.41 27.29 -6.45
N PHE A 127 -8.63 27.61 -5.17
CA PHE A 127 -9.94 27.83 -4.58
C PHE A 127 -10.27 29.32 -4.39
N ASP A 128 -9.33 30.25 -4.65
CA ASP A 128 -9.51 31.68 -4.37
C ASP A 128 -10.72 32.28 -5.12
N ASP A 129 -10.98 31.78 -6.33
CA ASP A 129 -12.07 32.23 -7.20
C ASP A 129 -13.35 31.35 -7.09
N ASP A 130 -13.41 30.39 -6.18
CA ASP A 130 -14.63 29.58 -6.00
C ASP A 130 -15.76 30.48 -5.46
N PRO A 131 -16.91 30.59 -6.16
CA PRO A 131 -18.02 31.45 -5.75
C PRO A 131 -18.72 30.96 -4.47
N ASP A 132 -18.59 29.70 -4.12
CA ASP A 132 -19.13 29.11 -2.91
C ASP A 132 -18.13 29.31 -1.76
N SER A 133 -18.45 30.30 -0.88
CA SER A 133 -17.57 30.67 0.21
C SER A 133 -17.41 29.54 1.26
N GLU A 134 -18.48 28.80 1.57
CA GLU A 134 -18.43 27.72 2.54
C GLU A 134 -17.52 26.59 2.04
N LYS A 135 -17.66 26.22 0.79
CA LYS A 135 -16.83 25.21 0.15
C LYS A 135 -15.38 25.64 0.05
N ARG A 136 -15.13 26.91 -0.30
CA ARG A 136 -13.79 27.49 -0.36
C ARG A 136 -13.12 27.46 1.01
N GLU A 137 -13.81 27.91 2.06
CA GLU A 137 -13.28 27.91 3.42
C GLU A 137 -13.00 26.48 3.89
N SER A 138 -13.88 25.53 3.64
CA SER A 138 -13.67 24.12 3.94
C SER A 138 -12.43 23.54 3.23
N CYS A 139 -12.21 23.89 1.96
CA CYS A 139 -11.00 23.48 1.25
C CYS A 139 -9.73 24.12 1.82
N TRP A 140 -9.77 25.43 2.12
CA TRP A 140 -8.65 26.13 2.73
C TRP A 140 -8.25 25.57 4.08
N ASP A 141 -9.24 25.15 4.90
CA ASP A 141 -9.03 24.58 6.21
C ASP A 141 -8.12 23.35 6.17
N ILE A 142 -8.24 22.50 5.14
CA ILE A 142 -7.33 21.36 4.93
C ILE A 142 -5.88 21.82 4.73
N TYR A 143 -5.66 22.87 3.91
CA TYR A 143 -4.30 23.38 3.70
C TYR A 143 -3.73 24.05 4.93
N ASP A 144 -4.56 24.76 5.67
CA ASP A 144 -4.17 25.49 6.87
C ASP A 144 -3.93 24.51 8.04
N THR A 145 -4.77 23.48 8.21
CA THR A 145 -4.57 22.41 9.20
C THR A 145 -3.32 21.60 8.93
N LEU A 146 -3.12 21.15 7.71
CA LEU A 146 -1.93 20.37 7.34
C LEU A 146 -0.69 21.22 7.08
N GLU A 147 -0.80 22.56 7.09
CA GLU A 147 0.27 23.50 6.74
C GLU A 147 0.98 23.12 5.43
N VAL A 148 0.21 22.80 4.40
CA VAL A 148 0.71 22.39 3.07
C VAL A 148 0.34 23.40 1.99
N GLU A 149 1.09 23.40 0.89
CA GLU A 149 0.85 24.29 -0.26
C GLU A 149 0.23 23.56 -1.45
N LEU A 150 0.46 22.24 -1.53
CA LEU A 150 0.05 21.45 -2.68
C LEU A 150 -0.44 20.08 -2.26
N LEU A 151 -1.53 19.63 -2.89
CA LEU A 151 -2.05 18.26 -2.81
C LEU A 151 -1.93 17.61 -4.17
N VAL A 152 -1.25 16.46 -4.24
CA VAL A 152 -1.01 15.73 -5.49
C VAL A 152 -1.75 14.39 -5.43
N PRO A 153 -2.74 14.13 -6.30
CA PRO A 153 -3.52 12.90 -6.24
C PRO A 153 -2.70 11.69 -6.69
N ILE A 154 -2.84 10.59 -5.98
CA ILE A 154 -2.35 9.27 -6.38
C ILE A 154 -3.52 8.54 -7.03
N LEU A 155 -3.46 8.38 -8.36
CA LEU A 155 -4.58 7.88 -9.17
C LEU A 155 -4.21 6.57 -9.86
N PHE A 156 -5.11 5.58 -9.80
CA PHE A 156 -5.01 4.36 -10.59
C PHE A 156 -6.30 4.15 -11.41
N GLY A 157 -6.16 4.11 -12.73
CA GLY A 157 -7.34 4.07 -13.60
C GLY A 157 -8.28 5.26 -13.35
N VAL A 158 -9.47 5.01 -12.82
CA VAL A 158 -10.47 6.02 -12.47
C VAL A 158 -10.50 6.35 -10.97
N ASP A 159 -9.77 5.60 -10.15
CA ASP A 159 -9.85 5.64 -8.71
C ASP A 159 -8.78 6.56 -8.11
N LEU A 160 -9.15 7.26 -7.05
CA LEU A 160 -8.25 8.05 -6.22
C LEU A 160 -7.81 7.14 -5.04
N LEU A 161 -6.57 6.66 -5.12
CA LEU A 161 -5.99 5.78 -4.09
C LEU A 161 -5.46 6.55 -2.88
N GLY A 162 -5.10 7.81 -3.08
CA GLY A 162 -4.52 8.62 -2.03
C GLY A 162 -4.08 10.00 -2.52
N VAL A 163 -3.34 10.68 -1.65
CA VAL A 163 -2.84 12.04 -1.88
C VAL A 163 -1.45 12.19 -1.28
N ILE A 164 -0.56 12.88 -1.99
CA ILE A 164 0.68 13.39 -1.43
C ILE A 164 0.45 14.86 -1.06
N ALA A 165 0.52 15.16 0.22
CA ALA A 165 0.44 16.52 0.75
C ALA A 165 1.87 17.08 0.91
N VAL A 166 2.12 18.27 0.37
CA VAL A 166 3.46 18.85 0.26
C VAL A 166 3.47 20.25 0.85
N GLY A 167 4.34 20.47 1.83
CA GLY A 167 4.56 21.77 2.45
C GLY A 167 5.40 22.71 1.59
N ARG A 168 5.67 23.90 2.13
CA ARG A 168 6.50 24.91 1.48
C ARG A 168 7.96 24.47 1.35
N LYS A 169 8.66 25.04 0.38
CA LYS A 169 10.12 24.90 0.29
C LYS A 169 10.83 25.62 1.45
N LEU A 170 11.85 25.00 1.98
CA LEU A 170 12.71 25.60 3.00
C LEU A 170 13.44 26.85 2.49
N SER A 171 13.67 26.95 1.18
CA SER A 171 14.24 28.16 0.53
C SER A 171 13.28 29.35 0.54
N GLY A 172 12.01 29.15 0.84
CA GLY A 172 10.95 30.17 0.71
C GLY A 172 10.47 30.42 -0.73
N GLU A 173 11.04 29.73 -1.71
CA GLU A 173 10.57 29.78 -3.09
C GLU A 173 9.31 28.96 -3.28
N ARG A 174 8.49 29.34 -4.26
CA ARG A 174 7.32 28.54 -4.64
C ARG A 174 7.74 27.27 -5.36
N LEU A 175 6.90 26.23 -5.28
CA LEU A 175 7.07 25.02 -6.08
C LEU A 175 7.01 25.35 -7.57
N ALA A 176 8.13 25.13 -8.26
CA ALA A 176 8.27 25.39 -9.70
C ALA A 176 7.54 24.34 -10.54
N THR A 177 7.44 24.55 -11.83
CA THR A 177 6.83 23.60 -12.77
C THR A 177 7.55 22.25 -12.76
N ASP A 178 8.88 22.24 -12.70
CA ASP A 178 9.69 21.03 -12.66
C ASP A 178 9.45 20.22 -11.35
N ASP A 179 9.25 20.94 -10.22
CA ASP A 179 8.91 20.32 -8.95
C ASP A 179 7.54 19.60 -9.04
N ARG A 180 6.56 20.25 -9.65
CA ARG A 180 5.21 19.69 -9.86
C ARG A 180 5.24 18.48 -10.78
N GLU A 181 6.04 18.49 -11.84
CA GLU A 181 6.20 17.37 -12.76
C GLU A 181 6.85 16.17 -12.06
N LEU A 182 7.86 16.40 -11.21
CA LEU A 182 8.45 15.37 -10.38
C LEU A 182 7.42 14.76 -9.41
N LEU A 183 6.62 15.59 -8.75
CA LEU A 183 5.56 15.16 -7.84
C LEU A 183 4.51 14.29 -8.54
N ARG A 184 4.06 14.68 -9.73
CA ARG A 184 3.14 13.86 -10.55
C ARG A 184 3.78 12.50 -10.91
N THR A 185 5.06 12.51 -11.26
CA THR A 185 5.79 11.29 -11.60
C THR A 185 5.86 10.35 -10.38
N LEU A 186 6.17 10.88 -9.19
CA LEU A 186 6.20 10.13 -7.95
C LEU A 186 4.81 9.58 -7.60
N ALA A 187 3.76 10.38 -7.72
CA ALA A 187 2.39 9.95 -7.48
C ALA A 187 1.96 8.82 -8.43
N ASN A 188 2.30 8.91 -9.72
CA ASN A 188 2.01 7.86 -10.70
C ASN A 188 2.78 6.56 -10.42
N GLN A 189 4.04 6.64 -10.00
CA GLN A 189 4.81 5.46 -9.62
C GLN A 189 4.26 4.80 -8.35
N SER A 190 3.81 5.63 -7.40
CA SER A 190 3.19 5.17 -6.17
C SER A 190 1.88 4.42 -6.43
N SER A 191 1.05 4.91 -7.36
CA SER A 191 -0.23 4.28 -7.65
C SER A 191 -0.08 2.84 -8.15
N ILE A 192 0.92 2.58 -9.01
CA ILE A 192 1.22 1.22 -9.50
C ILE A 192 1.67 0.31 -8.36
N ALA A 193 2.42 0.85 -7.42
CA ALA A 193 2.95 0.08 -6.31
C ALA A 193 1.93 -0.16 -5.18
N ILE A 194 0.93 0.72 -5.04
CA ILE A 194 -0.18 0.57 -4.08
C ILE A 194 -1.19 -0.46 -4.58
N GLU A 195 -1.42 -0.54 -5.90
CA GLU A 195 -2.40 -1.45 -6.51
C GLU A 195 -1.87 -2.89 -6.64
N ASN A 196 -0.56 -3.11 -6.67
CA ASN A 196 0.04 -4.45 -6.78
C ASN A 196 0.14 -5.17 -5.43
#